data_7797db653f5a744918751794c61d1393
#
_entry.id   7797db653f5a744918751794c61d1393
#
_cell.length_a   1.000
_cell.length_b   1.000
_cell.length_c   1.000
_cell.angle_alpha   90.00
_cell.angle_beta   90.00
_cell.angle_gamma   90.00
#
_symmetry.space_group_name_H-M   'P 1'
#
loop_
_entity.id
_entity.type
_entity.pdbx_description
1 polymer ?
#
loop_
_entity_poly.entity_id
_entity_poly.type
_entity_poly.pdbx_seq_one_letter_code
_entity_poly.pdbx_strand_id
1 'polypeptide(L)'
;MTLPARDGSRARPQLRVVYGTSVPAALGGAANWRRVASAIVASTHDLSQHLQDRQWSRVDEALRERRSLLDWFARLPLDFEGRRCLKSLCQAAEESERAIAAMMGEQRQPQ
;
A
#
# COMPACT_ATOMS: atom_id res chain seq x y z
N MET A 1 21.57 -10.37 29.53
CA MET A 1 21.37 -10.17 29.06
C MET A 1 20.79 -9.75 28.52
N THR A 2 20.65 -9.67 28.40
CA THR A 2 20.11 -9.36 27.80
C THR A 2 19.71 -8.98 27.02
N LEU A 3 19.64 -8.95 26.80
CA LEU A 3 19.20 -8.69 26.03
C LEU A 3 18.93 -8.71 25.15
N PRO A 4 19.13 -8.90 25.18
CA PRO A 4 19.11 -8.84 23.94
C PRO A 4 18.01 -8.88 23.36
N ALA A 5 17.52 -9.28 23.67
CA ALA A 5 16.57 -9.30 23.06
C ALA A 5 16.12 -8.20 22.51
N ARG A 6 16.20 -7.58 22.87
CA ARG A 6 15.75 -6.68 22.41
C ARG A 6 15.86 -6.52 21.19
N ASP A 7 16.39 -6.98 20.70
CA ASP A 7 16.69 -6.75 19.54
C ASP A 7 15.74 -7.09 18.65
N GLY A 8 15.33 -8.06 18.62
CA GLY A 8 14.45 -8.46 17.66
C GLY A 8 13.21 -7.70 17.63
N SER A 9 12.76 -7.41 18.74
CA SER A 9 11.50 -6.78 18.75
C SER A 9 11.48 -5.48 18.10
N ARG A 10 12.60 -4.82 18.08
CA ARG A 10 12.55 -3.59 17.47
C ARG A 10 12.47 -3.63 16.08
N ALA A 11 12.92 -4.58 15.45
CA ALA A 11 12.91 -4.59 14.02
C ALA A 11 11.52 -4.57 13.47
N ARG A 12 10.60 -5.19 14.13
CA ARG A 12 9.33 -5.34 13.51
C ARG A 12 8.51 -4.09 13.37
N PRO A 13 8.34 -3.32 14.39
CA PRO A 13 7.57 -2.10 14.21
C PRO A 13 8.23 -1.14 13.28
N GLN A 14 9.53 -1.22 13.21
CA GLN A 14 10.22 -0.30 12.36
C GLN A 14 9.96 -0.51 10.92
N LEU A 15 9.61 -1.71 10.52
CA LEU A 15 9.31 -1.93 9.15
C LEU A 15 8.19 -1.07 8.66
N ARG A 16 7.19 -0.87 9.46
CA ARG A 16 6.13 -0.05 9.02
C ARG A 16 6.52 1.39 8.91
N VAL A 17 7.31 1.84 9.82
CA VAL A 17 7.73 3.21 9.80
C VAL A 17 8.47 3.53 8.52
N VAL A 18 9.23 2.58 8.03
CA VAL A 18 10.07 2.83 6.90
C VAL A 18 9.31 2.95 5.60
N TYR A 19 8.12 2.42 5.54
CA TYR A 19 7.40 2.44 4.30
C TYR A 19 7.26 3.79 3.68
N GLY A 20 7.06 4.81 4.41
CA GLY A 20 6.84 6.10 3.82
C GLY A 20 8.09 6.91 3.64
N THR A 21 9.19 6.45 4.16
CA THR A 21 10.38 7.29 4.16
C THR A 21 11.51 6.79 3.31
N SER A 22 11.73 5.50 3.31
CA SER A 22 12.83 5.00 2.51
C SER A 22 12.58 3.55 2.20
N VAL A 23 13.26 3.09 1.20
CA VAL A 23 13.14 1.69 0.80
C VAL A 23 14.04 0.88 1.71
N PRO A 24 13.51 -0.04 2.49
CA PRO A 24 14.35 -0.90 3.29
C PRO A 24 15.25 -1.74 2.39
N ALA A 25 16.44 -1.95 2.84
CA ALA A 25 17.38 -2.75 2.06
C ALA A 25 16.80 -4.11 1.76
N ALA A 26 16.06 -4.68 2.68
CA ALA A 26 15.47 -5.99 2.47
C ALA A 26 14.46 -6.00 1.35
N LEU A 27 13.89 -4.87 1.03
CA LEU A 27 12.92 -4.77 -0.06
C LEU A 27 13.52 -4.15 -1.29
N GLY A 28 14.82 -3.99 -1.35
CA GLY A 28 15.43 -3.24 -2.42
C GLY A 28 15.88 -4.03 -3.61
N GLY A 29 15.76 -5.32 -3.63
CA GLY A 29 16.24 -6.09 -4.76
C GLY A 29 15.19 -6.31 -5.81
N ALA A 30 15.61 -6.71 -6.99
CA ALA A 30 14.70 -6.93 -8.10
C ALA A 30 13.64 -7.97 -7.76
N ALA A 31 14.03 -8.99 -7.01
CA ALA A 31 13.09 -10.05 -6.68
C ALA A 31 12.09 -9.62 -5.62
N ASN A 32 12.29 -8.47 -5.04
CA ASN A 32 11.44 -8.05 -3.93
C ASN A 32 10.23 -7.27 -4.35
N TRP A 33 10.04 -7.08 -5.64
CA TRP A 33 8.84 -6.39 -6.07
C TRP A 33 7.59 -7.18 -5.67
N ARG A 34 7.72 -8.48 -5.52
CA ARG A 34 6.56 -9.27 -5.10
C ARG A 34 6.10 -8.91 -3.70
N ARG A 35 7.02 -8.55 -2.84
CA ARG A 35 6.64 -8.11 -1.51
C ARG A 35 5.91 -6.79 -1.53
N VAL A 36 6.36 -5.88 -2.38
CA VAL A 36 5.67 -4.61 -2.51
C VAL A 36 4.29 -4.83 -3.11
N ALA A 37 4.19 -5.70 -4.09
CA ALA A 37 2.90 -6.03 -4.68
C ALA A 37 1.95 -6.60 -3.62
N SER A 38 2.46 -7.47 -2.76
CA SER A 38 1.63 -8.02 -1.68
C SER A 38 1.17 -6.93 -0.73
N ALA A 39 2.04 -5.98 -0.44
CA ALA A 39 1.65 -4.87 0.44
C ALA A 39 0.56 -4.03 -0.20
N ILE A 40 0.61 -3.85 -1.51
CA ILE A 40 -0.42 -3.10 -2.21
C ILE A 40 -1.75 -3.84 -2.14
N VAL A 41 -1.73 -5.16 -2.31
CA VAL A 41 -2.94 -5.95 -2.21
C VAL A 41 -3.52 -5.87 -0.80
N ALA A 42 -2.66 -5.94 0.21
CA ALA A 42 -3.12 -5.83 1.58
C ALA A 42 -3.72 -4.45 1.85
N SER A 43 -3.11 -3.42 1.32
CA SER A 43 -3.63 -2.07 1.48
C SER A 43 -5.00 -1.93 0.81
N THR A 44 -5.19 -2.60 -0.33
CA THR A 44 -6.47 -2.58 -1.00
C THR A 44 -7.53 -3.30 -0.17
N HIS A 45 -7.14 -4.38 0.49
CA HIS A 45 -8.06 -5.10 1.35
C HIS A 45 -8.49 -4.22 2.53
N ASP A 46 -7.54 -3.54 3.15
CA ASP A 46 -7.85 -2.63 4.24
C ASP A 46 -8.78 -1.52 3.78
N LEU A 47 -8.53 -1.02 2.58
CA LEU A 47 -9.38 0.00 2.01
C LEU A 47 -10.82 -0.49 1.89
N SER A 48 -10.99 -1.71 1.43
CA SER A 48 -12.33 -2.29 1.32
C SER A 48 -13.01 -2.38 2.66
N GLN A 49 -12.28 -2.77 3.69
CA GLN A 49 -12.83 -2.86 5.02
C GLN A 49 -13.28 -1.50 5.52
N HIS A 50 -12.45 -0.49 5.32
CA HIS A 50 -12.81 0.86 5.76
C HIS A 50 -14.02 1.39 5.01
N LEU A 51 -14.15 1.04 3.74
CA LEU A 51 -15.32 1.44 2.96
C LEU A 51 -16.58 0.80 3.52
N GLN A 52 -16.50 -0.47 3.85
CA GLN A 52 -17.65 -1.15 4.42
C GLN A 52 -18.05 -0.54 5.75
N ASP A 53 -17.07 -0.12 6.52
CA ASP A 53 -17.33 0.46 7.83
C ASP A 53 -17.60 1.96 7.76
N ARG A 54 -17.56 2.52 6.57
CA ARG A 54 -17.81 3.94 6.32
C ARG A 54 -16.91 4.85 7.12
N GLN A 55 -15.66 4.42 7.27
CA GLN A 55 -14.65 5.20 7.97
C GLN A 55 -13.87 6.03 6.97
N TRP A 56 -14.45 7.14 6.56
CA TRP A 56 -13.93 7.90 5.43
C TRP A 56 -12.54 8.46 5.64
N SER A 57 -12.20 8.84 6.85
CA SER A 57 -10.85 9.33 7.09
C SER A 57 -9.83 8.20 6.91
N ARG A 58 -10.19 6.99 7.28
CA ARG A 58 -9.30 5.87 7.07
C ARG A 58 -9.24 5.46 5.62
N VAL A 59 -10.31 5.65 4.89
CA VAL A 59 -10.31 5.42 3.45
C VAL A 59 -9.28 6.33 2.80
N ASP A 60 -9.27 7.59 3.20
CA ASP A 60 -8.35 8.56 2.64
C ASP A 60 -6.90 8.18 2.93
N GLU A 61 -6.63 7.77 4.16
CA GLU A 61 -5.29 7.32 4.52
C GLU A 61 -4.86 6.11 3.73
N ALA A 62 -5.77 5.15 3.57
CA ALA A 62 -5.44 3.94 2.83
C ALA A 62 -5.18 4.23 1.36
N LEU A 63 -5.91 5.18 0.80
CA LEU A 63 -5.66 5.58 -0.59
C LEU A 63 -4.28 6.19 -0.74
N ARG A 64 -3.88 7.02 0.21
CA ARG A 64 -2.56 7.63 0.15
C ARG A 64 -1.46 6.59 0.32
N GLU A 65 -1.67 5.67 1.23
CA GLU A 65 -0.69 4.62 1.45
C GLU A 65 -0.53 3.77 0.20
N ARG A 66 -1.64 3.39 -0.43
CA ARG A 66 -1.56 2.58 -1.63
C ARG A 66 -0.85 3.33 -2.75
N ARG A 67 -1.12 4.62 -2.89
CA ARG A 67 -0.46 5.40 -3.91
C ARG A 67 1.05 5.46 -3.68
N SER A 68 1.46 5.64 -2.43
CA SER A 68 2.88 5.63 -2.11
C SER A 68 3.54 4.30 -2.45
N LEU A 69 2.84 3.22 -2.17
CA LEU A 69 3.36 1.90 -2.48
C LEU A 69 3.47 1.69 -3.98
N LEU A 70 2.52 2.17 -4.74
CA LEU A 70 2.58 2.06 -6.20
C LEU A 70 3.73 2.89 -6.77
N ASP A 71 3.95 4.07 -6.23
CA ASP A 71 5.07 4.90 -6.66
C ASP A 71 6.38 4.20 -6.38
N TRP A 72 6.50 3.60 -5.23
CA TRP A 72 7.67 2.87 -4.85
C TRP A 72 7.89 1.70 -5.80
N PHE A 73 6.83 0.93 -6.04
CA PHE A 73 6.89 -0.22 -6.93
C PHE A 73 7.41 0.21 -8.30
N ALA A 74 6.94 1.33 -8.79
CA ALA A 74 7.33 1.82 -10.11
C ALA A 74 8.80 2.18 -10.20
N ARG A 75 9.45 2.42 -9.06
CA ARG A 75 10.87 2.76 -9.05
C ARG A 75 11.79 1.58 -8.91
N LEU A 76 11.24 0.41 -8.63
CA LEU A 76 12.07 -0.78 -8.45
C LEU A 76 12.53 -1.29 -9.80
N PRO A 77 13.66 -1.99 -9.82
CA PRO A 77 14.07 -2.67 -11.05
C PRO A 77 13.15 -3.84 -11.27
N LEU A 78 12.34 -3.77 -12.30
CA LEU A 78 11.31 -4.76 -12.56
C LEU A 78 11.64 -5.59 -13.77
N ASP A 79 11.40 -6.89 -13.67
CA ASP A 79 11.47 -7.74 -14.83
C ASP A 79 10.14 -7.67 -15.57
N PHE A 80 9.98 -8.53 -16.56
CA PHE A 80 8.77 -8.50 -17.38
C PHE A 80 7.51 -8.75 -16.54
N GLU A 81 7.58 -9.74 -15.65
CA GLU A 81 6.45 -10.04 -14.79
C GLU A 81 6.15 -8.89 -13.84
N GLY A 82 7.19 -8.27 -13.31
CA GLY A 82 7.01 -7.15 -12.41
C GLY A 82 6.32 -5.98 -13.10
N ARG A 83 6.70 -5.71 -14.33
CA ARG A 83 6.08 -4.61 -15.07
C ARG A 83 4.62 -4.91 -15.39
N ARG A 84 4.33 -6.14 -15.73
CA ARG A 84 2.94 -6.52 -15.96
C ARG A 84 2.12 -6.40 -14.70
N CYS A 85 2.68 -6.82 -13.59
CA CYS A 85 1.99 -6.71 -12.31
C CYS A 85 1.74 -5.26 -11.95
N LEU A 86 2.73 -4.41 -12.15
CA LEU A 86 2.57 -2.99 -11.86
C LEU A 86 1.42 -2.40 -12.68
N LYS A 87 1.40 -2.70 -13.97
CA LYS A 87 0.37 -2.17 -14.83
C LYS A 87 -1.02 -2.61 -14.36
N SER A 88 -1.13 -3.87 -14.01
CA SER A 88 -2.39 -4.42 -13.55
C SER A 88 -2.85 -3.78 -12.26
N LEU A 89 -1.92 -3.60 -11.32
CA LEU A 89 -2.26 -2.99 -10.04
C LEU A 89 -2.62 -1.51 -10.20
N CYS A 90 -1.93 -0.81 -11.09
CA CYS A 90 -2.26 0.58 -11.35
C CYS A 90 -3.66 0.72 -11.93
N GLN A 91 -4.00 -0.14 -12.87
CA GLN A 91 -5.33 -0.10 -13.46
C GLN A 91 -6.40 -0.38 -12.43
N ALA A 92 -6.18 -1.39 -11.60
CA ALA A 92 -7.14 -1.72 -10.57
C ALA A 92 -7.29 -0.58 -9.57
N ALA A 93 -6.18 0.07 -9.25
CA ALA A 93 -6.23 1.19 -8.32
C ALA A 93 -7.01 2.35 -8.89
N GLU A 94 -6.80 2.65 -10.17
CA GLU A 94 -7.53 3.75 -10.80
C GLU A 94 -9.02 3.47 -10.83
N GLU A 95 -9.39 2.25 -11.15
CA GLU A 95 -10.79 1.90 -11.18
C GLU A 95 -11.42 2.02 -9.81
N SER A 96 -10.73 1.53 -8.80
CA SER A 96 -11.29 1.59 -7.47
C SER A 96 -11.36 3.03 -6.98
N GLU A 97 -10.39 3.86 -7.36
CA GLU A 97 -10.44 5.27 -6.94
C GLU A 97 -11.61 5.99 -7.58
N ARG A 98 -11.90 5.69 -8.83
CA ARG A 98 -13.06 6.28 -9.48
C ARG A 98 -14.35 5.85 -8.80
N ALA A 99 -14.44 4.58 -8.44
CA ALA A 99 -15.64 4.08 -7.77
C ALA A 99 -15.80 4.73 -6.40
N ILE A 100 -14.70 4.88 -5.68
CA ILE A 100 -14.74 5.51 -4.36
C ILE A 100 -15.13 6.97 -4.48
N ALA A 101 -14.57 7.66 -5.46
CA ALA A 101 -14.91 9.07 -5.67
C ALA A 101 -16.39 9.24 -5.96
N ALA A 102 -16.95 8.32 -6.74
CA ALA A 102 -18.38 8.38 -7.02
C ALA A 102 -19.20 8.16 -5.75
N MET A 103 -18.78 7.21 -4.92
CA MET A 103 -19.49 6.97 -3.66
C MET A 103 -19.41 8.18 -2.75
N MET A 104 -18.23 8.79 -2.67
CA MET A 104 -18.09 9.96 -1.82
C MET A 104 -18.86 11.15 -2.36
N GLY A 105 -18.93 11.25 -3.67
CA GLY A 105 -19.73 12.29 -4.28
C GLY A 105 -21.21 12.14 -3.94
N GLU A 106 -21.69 10.91 -3.98
CA GLU A 106 -23.07 10.67 -3.60
C GLU A 106 -23.32 11.03 -2.15
N GLN A 107 -22.38 10.72 -1.29
CA GLN A 107 -22.51 11.05 0.10
C GLN A 107 -22.59 12.55 0.33
N ARG A 108 -21.87 13.30 -0.50
CA ARG A 108 -21.84 14.74 -0.31
C ARG A 108 -23.01 15.46 -0.86
N GLN A 109 -23.69 14.87 -1.80
CA GLN A 109 -24.77 15.57 -2.46
C GLN A 109 -26.04 15.30 -1.75
N PRO A 110 -26.59 16.27 -1.08
CA PRO A 110 -27.86 16.06 -0.42
C PRO A 110 -28.93 16.00 -1.47
N GLN A 111 -29.92 15.29 -1.21
CA GLN A 111 -31.03 15.21 -2.10
C GLN A 111 -32.22 15.85 -1.52
#